data_6890e9197720ee0650dabf06b5b22228
#
_entry.id   6890e9197720ee0650dabf06b5b22228
#
_cell.length_a   1.000
_cell.length_b   1.000
_cell.length_c   1.000
_cell.angle_alpha   90.00
_cell.angle_beta   90.00
_cell.angle_gamma   90.00
#
_symmetry.space_group_name_H-M   'P 1'
#
loop_
_entity.id
_entity.type
_entity.pdbx_description
1 polymer ?
#
loop_
_entity_poly.entity_id
_entity_poly.type
_entity_poly.pdbx_seq_one_letter_code
_entity_poly.pdbx_strand_id
1 'polypeptide(L)'
;MIRKQSRREWSDKMSDIQNERLIEFISNSKVAFINGQFQEAFTLAKEAIKLDENCADAYQCAANVCMSLGRYEDAIEYYQKAVNCDPNNGNRFFSLGYAQASVNKIAEAMQNFAKADELGLNEDAAGQMYHILGIVNQEFGKLDDALINLKKSELIIPADMDILKRKAVIYGLLDEITNGLQTANQMKLLAPSDYSGYQDAYILLKQAGRIDDAFKELRYQS
;
A
#
# COMPACT_ATOMS: atom_id res chain seq x y z
N MET A 1 35.49 -27.51 -34.96
CA MET A 1 34.25 -26.69 -34.96
C MET A 1 33.11 -27.36 -34.21
N ILE A 2 32.78 -28.61 -34.43
CA ILE A 2 31.64 -29.37 -33.85
C ILE A 2 31.62 -29.37 -32.30
N ARG A 3 32.79 -29.47 -31.62
CA ARG A 3 32.84 -29.44 -30.13
C ARG A 3 32.56 -28.08 -29.48
N LYS A 4 32.76 -26.95 -30.20
CA LYS A 4 32.44 -25.63 -29.68
C LYS A 4 30.93 -25.31 -29.81
N GLN A 5 30.30 -25.82 -30.86
CA GLN A 5 28.86 -25.65 -31.13
C GLN A 5 28.05 -26.41 -30.10
N SER A 6 28.39 -27.71 -29.84
CA SER A 6 27.71 -28.50 -28.82
C SER A 6 27.85 -27.90 -27.40
N ARG A 7 28.99 -27.29 -27.01
CA ARG A 7 29.15 -26.64 -25.71
C ARG A 7 28.24 -25.40 -25.57
N ARG A 8 28.04 -24.59 -26.63
CA ARG A 8 27.12 -23.46 -26.60
C ARG A 8 25.68 -23.94 -26.46
N GLU A 9 25.25 -24.91 -27.25
CA GLU A 9 23.90 -25.50 -27.18
C GLU A 9 23.60 -26.07 -25.78
N TRP A 10 24.59 -26.70 -25.12
CA TRP A 10 24.45 -27.19 -23.74
C TRP A 10 24.38 -26.03 -22.73
N SER A 11 25.19 -24.98 -22.90
CA SER A 11 25.15 -23.80 -22.04
C SER A 11 23.80 -23.07 -22.13
N ASP A 12 23.32 -22.87 -23.37
CA ASP A 12 22.03 -22.21 -23.63
C ASP A 12 20.87 -23.02 -23.01
N LYS A 13 20.88 -24.34 -23.23
CA LYS A 13 19.87 -25.23 -22.64
C LYS A 13 19.90 -25.27 -21.11
N MET A 14 21.09 -25.21 -20.50
CA MET A 14 21.20 -25.13 -19.03
C MET A 14 20.71 -23.78 -18.51
N SER A 15 20.96 -22.68 -19.21
CA SER A 15 20.42 -21.37 -18.89
C SER A 15 18.89 -21.32 -18.97
N ASP A 16 18.31 -21.93 -20.00
CA ASP A 16 16.85 -22.03 -20.16
C ASP A 16 16.21 -22.82 -19.00
N ILE A 17 16.80 -23.96 -18.64
CA ILE A 17 16.32 -24.76 -17.49
C ILE A 17 16.42 -23.99 -16.18
N GLN A 18 17.49 -23.22 -15.97
CA GLN A 18 17.63 -22.39 -14.78
C GLN A 18 16.58 -21.28 -14.73
N ASN A 19 16.31 -20.63 -15.87
CA ASN A 19 15.26 -19.61 -15.98
C ASN A 19 13.87 -20.18 -15.74
N GLU A 20 13.54 -21.34 -16.29
CA GLU A 20 12.26 -22.03 -16.03
C GLU A 20 12.09 -22.33 -14.54
N ARG A 21 13.11 -22.85 -13.87
CA ARG A 21 13.07 -23.11 -12.42
C ARG A 21 12.94 -21.85 -11.59
N LEU A 22 13.62 -20.76 -11.99
CA LEU A 22 13.50 -19.46 -11.32
C LEU A 22 12.05 -18.96 -11.36
N ILE A 23 11.44 -18.98 -12.55
CA ILE A 23 10.03 -18.59 -12.75
C ILE A 23 9.09 -19.48 -11.92
N GLU A 24 9.34 -20.80 -11.90
CA GLU A 24 8.58 -21.75 -11.11
C GLU A 24 8.65 -21.44 -9.61
N PHE A 25 9.84 -21.22 -9.05
CA PHE A 25 9.99 -20.88 -7.63
C PHE A 25 9.28 -19.56 -7.27
N ILE A 26 9.41 -18.54 -8.12
CA ILE A 26 8.72 -17.24 -7.88
C ILE A 26 7.20 -17.43 -7.92
N SER A 27 6.70 -18.15 -8.93
CA SER A 27 5.26 -18.40 -9.08
C SER A 27 4.71 -19.21 -7.90
N ASN A 28 5.38 -20.29 -7.53
CA ASN A 28 4.97 -21.12 -6.40
C ASN A 28 5.07 -20.37 -5.06
N SER A 29 6.07 -19.49 -4.89
CA SER A 29 6.18 -18.62 -3.72
C SER A 29 4.98 -17.67 -3.61
N LYS A 30 4.56 -17.06 -4.73
CA LYS A 30 3.36 -16.19 -4.76
C LYS A 30 2.09 -16.97 -4.42
N VAL A 31 1.93 -18.18 -4.96
CA VAL A 31 0.78 -19.07 -4.69
C VAL A 31 0.76 -19.49 -3.21
N ALA A 32 1.89 -19.94 -2.67
CA ALA A 32 2.00 -20.32 -1.27
C ALA A 32 1.69 -19.13 -0.34
N PHE A 33 2.14 -17.91 -0.70
CA PHE A 33 1.84 -16.69 0.04
C PHE A 33 0.33 -16.40 0.08
N ILE A 34 -0.36 -16.47 -1.06
CA ILE A 34 -1.82 -16.25 -1.16
C ILE A 34 -2.58 -17.27 -0.31
N ASN A 35 -2.09 -18.52 -0.26
CA ASN A 35 -2.67 -19.60 0.54
C ASN A 35 -2.33 -19.50 2.05
N GLY A 36 -1.59 -18.47 2.48
CA GLY A 36 -1.16 -18.31 3.88
C GLY A 36 -0.02 -19.23 4.32
N GLN A 37 0.59 -19.95 3.39
CA GLN A 37 1.71 -20.88 3.62
C GLN A 37 3.05 -20.12 3.68
N PHE A 38 3.17 -19.19 4.63
CA PHE A 38 4.27 -18.20 4.67
C PHE A 38 5.65 -18.84 4.77
N GLN A 39 5.82 -19.94 5.51
CA GLN A 39 7.11 -20.62 5.63
C GLN A 39 7.54 -21.25 4.30
N GLU A 40 6.62 -21.85 3.58
CA GLU A 40 6.86 -22.41 2.25
C GLU A 40 7.16 -21.31 1.24
N ALA A 41 6.33 -20.25 1.21
CA ALA A 41 6.54 -19.09 0.35
C ALA A 41 7.93 -18.47 0.54
N PHE A 42 8.38 -18.31 1.79
CA PHE A 42 9.71 -17.78 2.09
C PHE A 42 10.83 -18.71 1.63
N THR A 43 10.66 -20.01 1.80
CA THR A 43 11.64 -21.02 1.36
C THR A 43 11.81 -20.98 -0.15
N LEU A 44 10.69 -20.98 -0.90
CA LEU A 44 10.69 -20.90 -2.37
C LEU A 44 11.32 -19.59 -2.86
N ALA A 45 11.01 -18.44 -2.24
CA ALA A 45 11.65 -17.17 -2.57
C ALA A 45 13.17 -17.21 -2.35
N LYS A 46 13.65 -17.86 -1.28
CA LYS A 46 15.08 -18.05 -1.04
C LYS A 46 15.76 -18.97 -2.06
N GLU A 47 15.08 -20.03 -2.52
CA GLU A 47 15.60 -20.87 -3.60
C GLU A 47 15.68 -20.09 -4.91
N ALA A 48 14.68 -19.22 -5.21
CA ALA A 48 14.75 -18.32 -6.36
C ALA A 48 15.95 -17.35 -6.27
N ILE A 49 16.20 -16.74 -5.10
CA ILE A 49 17.35 -15.85 -4.87
C ILE A 49 18.69 -16.60 -5.07
N LYS A 50 18.79 -17.88 -4.66
CA LYS A 50 20.01 -18.69 -4.89
C LYS A 50 20.24 -18.97 -6.37
N LEU A 51 19.19 -19.07 -7.18
CA LEU A 51 19.32 -19.28 -8.62
C LEU A 51 19.74 -18.01 -9.35
N ASP A 52 19.22 -16.87 -8.92
CA ASP A 52 19.57 -15.55 -9.47
C ASP A 52 19.53 -14.49 -8.37
N GLU A 53 20.70 -14.06 -7.94
CA GLU A 53 20.89 -13.02 -6.92
C GLU A 53 20.50 -11.61 -7.42
N ASN A 54 20.26 -11.44 -8.72
CA ASN A 54 19.79 -10.19 -9.31
C ASN A 54 18.29 -10.19 -9.61
N CYS A 55 17.57 -11.23 -9.24
CA CYS A 55 16.13 -11.32 -9.47
C CYS A 55 15.37 -10.49 -8.45
N ALA A 56 14.92 -9.30 -8.86
CA ALA A 56 14.14 -8.39 -8.02
C ALA A 56 12.84 -9.02 -7.51
N ASP A 57 12.15 -9.83 -8.33
CA ASP A 57 10.89 -10.50 -7.94
C ASP A 57 11.08 -11.52 -6.81
N ALA A 58 12.21 -12.21 -6.80
CA ALA A 58 12.52 -13.17 -5.73
C ALA A 58 12.71 -12.46 -4.37
N TYR A 59 13.41 -11.33 -4.37
CA TYR A 59 13.52 -10.48 -3.18
C TYR A 59 12.18 -9.89 -2.75
N GLN A 60 11.36 -9.44 -3.70
CA GLN A 60 10.01 -8.95 -3.42
C GLN A 60 9.14 -10.02 -2.74
N CYS A 61 9.18 -11.27 -3.21
CA CYS A 61 8.44 -12.37 -2.59
C CYS A 61 8.89 -12.61 -1.14
N ALA A 62 10.21 -12.66 -0.89
CA ALA A 62 10.74 -12.82 0.46
C ALA A 62 10.32 -11.66 1.38
N ALA A 63 10.39 -10.43 0.89
CA ALA A 63 9.97 -9.23 1.61
C ALA A 63 8.49 -9.24 1.97
N ASN A 64 7.61 -9.60 1.02
CA ASN A 64 6.17 -9.69 1.26
C ASN A 64 5.84 -10.68 2.40
N VAL A 65 6.52 -11.82 2.43
CA VAL A 65 6.36 -12.79 3.53
C VAL A 65 6.80 -12.20 4.86
N CYS A 66 7.95 -11.51 4.89
CA CYS A 66 8.44 -10.85 6.12
C CYS A 66 7.45 -9.79 6.61
N MET A 67 6.87 -8.98 5.71
CA MET A 67 5.81 -8.01 6.04
C MET A 67 4.61 -8.69 6.72
N SER A 68 4.09 -9.77 6.12
CA SER A 68 2.93 -10.49 6.67
C SER A 68 3.19 -11.17 8.00
N LEU A 69 4.45 -11.48 8.30
CA LEU A 69 4.88 -12.03 9.58
C LEU A 69 5.26 -10.94 10.61
N GLY A 70 5.11 -9.65 10.30
CA GLY A 70 5.50 -8.54 11.16
C GLY A 70 7.01 -8.36 11.31
N ARG A 71 7.82 -9.00 10.44
CA ARG A 71 9.27 -8.91 10.41
C ARG A 71 9.69 -7.74 9.52
N TYR A 72 9.35 -6.54 9.96
CA TYR A 72 9.44 -5.33 9.12
C TYR A 72 10.87 -4.96 8.75
N GLU A 73 11.83 -5.12 9.65
CA GLU A 73 13.25 -4.83 9.39
C GLU A 73 13.81 -5.76 8.32
N ASP A 74 13.51 -7.06 8.41
CA ASP A 74 13.90 -8.03 7.38
C ASP A 74 13.24 -7.71 6.03
N ALA A 75 11.97 -7.28 6.06
CA ALA A 75 11.26 -6.87 4.86
C ALA A 75 11.93 -5.66 4.18
N ILE A 76 12.34 -4.65 4.96
CA ILE A 76 13.06 -3.47 4.45
C ILE A 76 14.36 -3.90 3.76
N GLU A 77 15.13 -4.83 4.35
CA GLU A 77 16.36 -5.32 3.73
C GLU A 77 16.10 -6.02 2.38
N TYR A 78 15.08 -6.87 2.31
CA TYR A 78 14.72 -7.56 1.07
C TYR A 78 14.15 -6.60 0.03
N TYR A 79 13.27 -5.66 0.41
CA TYR A 79 12.77 -4.64 -0.52
C TYR A 79 13.89 -3.74 -1.04
N GLN A 80 14.86 -3.37 -0.20
CA GLN A 80 16.02 -2.60 -0.65
C GLN A 80 16.83 -3.37 -1.71
N LYS A 81 17.01 -4.67 -1.55
CA LYS A 81 17.65 -5.52 -2.57
C LYS A 81 16.82 -5.57 -3.85
N ALA A 82 15.49 -5.70 -3.74
CA ALA A 82 14.60 -5.66 -4.90
C ALA A 82 14.70 -4.34 -5.67
N VAL A 83 14.72 -3.20 -4.97
CA VAL A 83 14.94 -1.87 -5.57
C VAL A 83 16.31 -1.78 -6.26
N ASN A 84 17.37 -2.30 -5.64
CA ASN A 84 18.72 -2.29 -6.24
C ASN A 84 18.80 -3.12 -7.53
N CYS A 85 18.06 -4.24 -7.60
CA CYS A 85 18.00 -5.09 -8.78
C CYS A 85 17.14 -4.49 -9.91
N ASP A 86 16.11 -3.71 -9.58
CA ASP A 86 15.18 -3.11 -10.54
C ASP A 86 14.83 -1.66 -10.10
N PRO A 87 15.75 -0.69 -10.33
CA PRO A 87 15.64 0.67 -9.82
C PRO A 87 14.66 1.56 -10.60
N ASN A 88 14.06 1.06 -11.67
CA ASN A 88 13.12 1.82 -12.49
C ASN A 88 11.65 1.42 -12.28
N ASN A 89 11.34 0.67 -11.21
CA ASN A 89 10.03 0.17 -10.91
C ASN A 89 9.45 0.88 -9.68
N GLY A 90 8.49 1.77 -9.88
CA GLY A 90 7.86 2.54 -8.80
C GLY A 90 7.19 1.68 -7.75
N ASN A 91 6.59 0.53 -8.12
CA ASN A 91 5.96 -0.37 -7.15
C ASN A 91 6.95 -0.94 -6.11
N ARG A 92 8.24 -1.10 -6.48
CA ARG A 92 9.27 -1.56 -5.53
C ARG A 92 9.62 -0.48 -4.51
N PHE A 93 9.73 0.77 -4.96
CA PHE A 93 9.91 1.91 -4.06
C PHE A 93 8.70 2.11 -3.14
N PHE A 94 7.49 1.95 -3.65
CA PHE A 94 6.30 1.95 -2.81
C PHE A 94 6.36 0.89 -1.72
N SER A 95 6.69 -0.37 -2.07
CA SER A 95 6.79 -1.46 -1.10
C SER A 95 7.85 -1.19 -0.03
N LEU A 96 9.01 -0.63 -0.41
CA LEU A 96 10.06 -0.24 0.52
C LEU A 96 9.58 0.89 1.45
N GLY A 97 8.97 1.94 0.90
CA GLY A 97 8.42 3.05 1.66
C GLY A 97 7.32 2.60 2.62
N TYR A 98 6.45 1.68 2.20
CA TYR A 98 5.41 1.11 3.04
C TYR A 98 6.00 0.35 4.25
N ALA A 99 7.01 -0.50 4.02
CA ALA A 99 7.68 -1.20 5.10
C ALA A 99 8.39 -0.23 6.08
N GLN A 100 9.01 0.83 5.56
CA GLN A 100 9.64 1.87 6.38
C GLN A 100 8.62 2.66 7.21
N ALA A 101 7.47 3.02 6.63
CA ALA A 101 6.37 3.67 7.35
C ALA A 101 5.85 2.79 8.50
N SER A 102 5.77 1.47 8.29
CA SER A 102 5.33 0.50 9.31
C SER A 102 6.23 0.45 10.55
N VAL A 103 7.49 0.89 10.45
CA VAL A 103 8.44 1.01 11.57
C VAL A 103 8.75 2.47 11.94
N ASN A 104 7.86 3.38 11.56
CA ASN A 104 7.98 4.83 11.84
C ASN A 104 9.23 5.51 11.25
N LYS A 105 9.83 4.94 10.19
CA LYS A 105 10.89 5.59 9.41
C LYS A 105 10.27 6.51 8.36
N ILE A 106 9.57 7.54 8.83
CA ILE A 106 8.71 8.38 7.97
C ILE A 106 9.51 9.17 6.92
N ALA A 107 10.68 9.70 7.29
CA ALA A 107 11.49 10.48 6.35
C ALA A 107 11.96 9.65 5.15
N GLU A 108 12.44 8.42 5.39
CA GLU A 108 12.86 7.48 4.36
C GLU A 108 11.67 6.99 3.53
N ALA A 109 10.54 6.70 4.19
CA ALA A 109 9.31 6.32 3.50
C ALA A 109 8.84 7.40 2.52
N MET A 110 8.82 8.66 2.93
CA MET A 110 8.44 9.79 2.08
C MET A 110 9.34 9.95 0.86
N GLN A 111 10.67 9.73 1.00
CA GLN A 111 11.60 9.75 -0.13
C GLN A 111 11.28 8.63 -1.14
N ASN A 112 11.00 7.42 -0.64
CA ASN A 112 10.66 6.29 -1.48
C ASN A 112 9.28 6.45 -2.14
N PHE A 113 8.29 7.03 -1.45
CA PHE A 113 6.99 7.36 -2.04
C PHE A 113 7.11 8.42 -3.14
N ALA A 114 7.93 9.45 -2.94
CA ALA A 114 8.18 10.44 -3.97
C ALA A 114 8.84 9.81 -5.21
N LYS A 115 9.80 8.88 -5.01
CA LYS A 115 10.41 8.15 -6.11
C LYS A 115 9.44 7.19 -6.80
N ALA A 116 8.57 6.56 -6.05
CA ALA A 116 7.50 5.71 -6.57
C ALA A 116 6.54 6.48 -7.48
N ASP A 117 6.11 7.67 -7.04
CA ASP A 117 5.23 8.56 -7.80
C ASP A 117 5.88 9.04 -9.10
N GLU A 118 7.17 9.43 -9.04
CA GLU A 118 7.96 9.83 -10.22
C GLU A 118 8.06 8.72 -11.29
N LEU A 119 8.27 7.47 -10.84
CA LEU A 119 8.45 6.32 -11.74
C LEU A 119 7.12 5.73 -12.24
N GLY A 120 6.02 6.09 -11.60
CA GLY A 120 4.70 5.54 -11.86
C GLY A 120 4.41 4.26 -11.09
N LEU A 121 3.15 4.12 -10.69
CA LEU A 121 2.61 3.03 -9.90
C LEU A 121 1.44 2.37 -10.63
N ASN A 122 1.17 1.10 -10.31
CA ASN A 122 -0.13 0.56 -10.61
C ASN A 122 -1.21 1.23 -9.72
N GLU A 123 -2.48 1.13 -10.12
CA GLU A 123 -3.57 1.83 -9.45
C GLU A 123 -3.68 1.44 -7.96
N ASP A 124 -3.58 0.15 -7.63
CA ASP A 124 -3.68 -0.32 -6.24
C ASP A 124 -2.59 0.28 -5.36
N ALA A 125 -1.33 0.27 -5.83
CA ALA A 125 -0.21 0.84 -5.10
C ALA A 125 -0.33 2.36 -4.98
N ALA A 126 -0.78 3.05 -6.04
CA ALA A 126 -0.99 4.49 -6.02
C ALA A 126 -2.08 4.89 -5.01
N GLY A 127 -3.22 4.18 -5.01
CA GLY A 127 -4.30 4.41 -4.07
C GLY A 127 -3.85 4.25 -2.62
N GLN A 128 -3.14 3.16 -2.31
CA GLN A 128 -2.60 2.91 -0.97
C GLN A 128 -1.54 3.95 -0.58
N MET A 129 -0.65 4.33 -1.49
CA MET A 129 0.37 5.34 -1.24
C MET A 129 -0.25 6.69 -0.88
N TYR A 130 -1.21 7.16 -1.66
CA TYR A 130 -1.88 8.42 -1.36
C TYR A 130 -2.68 8.37 -0.06
N HIS A 131 -3.26 7.21 0.29
CA HIS A 131 -3.91 7.04 1.59
C HIS A 131 -2.90 7.21 2.74
N ILE A 132 -1.75 6.54 2.68
CA ILE A 132 -0.69 6.65 3.68
C ILE A 132 -0.16 8.08 3.78
N LEU A 133 0.07 8.73 2.63
CA LEU A 133 0.49 10.14 2.61
C LEU A 133 -0.55 11.06 3.24
N GLY A 134 -1.84 10.78 3.06
CA GLY A 134 -2.93 11.48 3.73
C GLY A 134 -2.86 11.34 5.25
N ILE A 135 -2.64 10.12 5.75
CA ILE A 135 -2.48 9.83 7.18
C ILE A 135 -1.28 10.58 7.76
N VAL A 136 -0.12 10.41 7.13
CA VAL A 136 1.13 11.04 7.59
C VAL A 136 0.99 12.56 7.62
N ASN A 137 0.46 13.19 6.57
CA ASN A 137 0.26 14.62 6.54
C ASN A 137 -0.73 15.10 7.61
N GLN A 138 -1.79 14.35 7.89
CA GLN A 138 -2.72 14.63 8.99
C GLN A 138 -2.01 14.63 10.34
N GLU A 139 -1.18 13.62 10.62
CA GLU A 139 -0.42 13.51 11.88
C GLU A 139 0.57 14.67 12.08
N PHE A 140 1.14 15.18 10.99
CA PHE A 140 2.01 16.36 11.01
C PHE A 140 1.25 17.69 10.95
N GLY A 141 -0.08 17.68 11.02
CA GLY A 141 -0.91 18.87 10.98
C GLY A 141 -0.98 19.58 9.63
N LYS A 142 -0.49 18.96 8.56
CA LYS A 142 -0.54 19.47 7.18
C LYS A 142 -1.89 19.10 6.54
N LEU A 143 -2.96 19.72 7.06
CA LEU A 143 -4.33 19.30 6.77
C LEU A 143 -4.71 19.45 5.29
N ASP A 144 -4.26 20.51 4.61
CA ASP A 144 -4.51 20.70 3.17
C ASP A 144 -3.82 19.63 2.32
N ASP A 145 -2.53 19.33 2.62
CA ASP A 145 -1.80 18.26 1.94
C ASP A 145 -2.43 16.89 2.20
N ALA A 146 -2.93 16.67 3.43
CA ALA A 146 -3.66 15.45 3.78
C ALA A 146 -4.92 15.29 2.93
N LEU A 147 -5.74 16.34 2.79
CA LEU A 147 -6.94 16.33 1.93
C LEU A 147 -6.62 16.08 0.46
N ILE A 148 -5.55 16.70 -0.06
CA ILE A 148 -5.12 16.50 -1.44
C ILE A 148 -4.81 15.01 -1.67
N ASN A 149 -4.05 14.39 -0.77
CA ASN A 149 -3.68 12.99 -0.91
C ASN A 149 -4.89 12.04 -0.70
N LEU A 150 -5.74 12.30 0.30
CA LEU A 150 -6.94 11.49 0.52
C LEU A 150 -7.93 11.59 -0.67
N LYS A 151 -8.06 12.75 -1.31
CA LYS A 151 -8.87 12.91 -2.52
C LYS A 151 -8.29 12.13 -3.71
N LYS A 152 -6.96 12.12 -3.89
CA LYS A 152 -6.30 11.28 -4.89
C LYS A 152 -6.54 9.79 -4.63
N SER A 153 -6.43 9.36 -3.38
CA SER A 153 -6.71 7.98 -2.98
C SER A 153 -8.16 7.60 -3.25
N GLU A 154 -9.12 8.46 -2.89
CA GLU A 154 -10.56 8.22 -3.11
C GLU A 154 -10.93 8.08 -4.60
N LEU A 155 -10.24 8.79 -5.49
CA LEU A 155 -10.45 8.64 -6.94
C LEU A 155 -10.06 7.24 -7.44
N ILE A 156 -9.10 6.60 -6.78
CA ILE A 156 -8.59 5.28 -7.14
C ILE A 156 -9.32 4.18 -6.36
N ILE A 157 -9.55 4.41 -5.07
CA ILE A 157 -10.22 3.49 -4.15
C ILE A 157 -11.53 4.15 -3.68
N PRO A 158 -12.57 4.17 -4.52
CA PRO A 158 -13.83 4.80 -4.16
C PRO A 158 -14.52 4.04 -3.04
N ALA A 159 -15.27 4.75 -2.20
CA ALA A 159 -16.07 4.19 -1.13
C ALA A 159 -15.28 3.54 0.03
N ASP A 160 -14.00 3.85 0.19
CA ASP A 160 -13.24 3.45 1.35
C ASP A 160 -13.64 4.28 2.59
N MET A 161 -14.15 3.59 3.60
CA MET A 161 -14.68 4.23 4.82
C MET A 161 -13.61 4.94 5.64
N ASP A 162 -12.36 4.43 5.67
CA ASP A 162 -11.27 5.09 6.42
C ASP A 162 -10.89 6.41 5.75
N ILE A 163 -10.80 6.43 4.42
CA ILE A 163 -10.56 7.67 3.65
C ILE A 163 -11.65 8.69 3.95
N LEU A 164 -12.91 8.29 3.90
CA LEU A 164 -14.04 9.19 4.15
C LEU A 164 -14.04 9.73 5.59
N LYS A 165 -13.84 8.87 6.59
CA LYS A 165 -13.72 9.26 8.00
C LYS A 165 -12.64 10.31 8.21
N ARG A 166 -11.43 10.07 7.65
CA ARG A 166 -10.32 11.03 7.75
C ARG A 166 -10.65 12.37 7.10
N LYS A 167 -11.27 12.34 5.91
CA LYS A 167 -11.70 13.56 5.22
C LYS A 167 -12.73 14.35 6.05
N ALA A 168 -13.74 13.69 6.62
CA ALA A 168 -14.75 14.34 7.46
C ALA A 168 -14.10 15.02 8.67
N VAL A 169 -13.19 14.35 9.36
CA VAL A 169 -12.44 14.90 10.49
C VAL A 169 -11.59 16.11 10.06
N ILE A 170 -10.85 15.99 8.95
CA ILE A 170 -9.98 17.10 8.48
C ILE A 170 -10.84 18.30 8.06
N TYR A 171 -11.95 18.11 7.39
CA TYR A 171 -12.87 19.21 7.05
C TYR A 171 -13.40 19.91 8.32
N GLY A 172 -13.71 19.16 9.37
CA GLY A 172 -14.06 19.75 10.67
C GLY A 172 -12.93 20.57 11.27
N LEU A 173 -11.69 20.08 11.23
CA LEU A 173 -10.51 20.80 11.72
C LEU A 173 -10.21 22.09 10.92
N LEU A 174 -10.54 22.12 9.63
CA LEU A 174 -10.40 23.29 8.75
C LEU A 174 -11.63 24.21 8.77
N ASP A 175 -12.64 23.91 9.58
CA ASP A 175 -13.94 24.62 9.62
C ASP A 175 -14.72 24.59 8.29
N GLU A 176 -14.40 23.62 7.43
CA GLU A 176 -15.09 23.37 6.16
C GLU A 176 -16.35 22.48 6.37
N ILE A 177 -17.27 22.96 7.20
CA ILE A 177 -18.43 22.17 7.68
C ILE A 177 -19.25 21.56 6.56
N THR A 178 -19.48 22.33 5.49
CA THR A 178 -20.31 21.84 4.34
C THR A 178 -19.67 20.62 3.68
N ASN A 179 -18.37 20.63 3.42
CA ASN A 179 -17.63 19.53 2.82
C ASN A 179 -17.60 18.33 3.77
N GLY A 180 -17.41 18.57 5.07
CA GLY A 180 -17.47 17.54 6.09
C GLY A 180 -18.83 16.84 6.15
N LEU A 181 -19.94 17.59 6.12
CA LEU A 181 -21.30 17.05 6.12
C LEU A 181 -21.60 16.26 4.84
N GLN A 182 -21.12 16.70 3.67
CA GLN A 182 -21.24 15.92 2.43
C GLN A 182 -20.54 14.57 2.56
N THR A 183 -19.33 14.57 3.12
CA THR A 183 -18.55 13.34 3.35
C THR A 183 -19.26 12.42 4.36
N ALA A 184 -19.77 12.96 5.47
CA ALA A 184 -20.53 12.17 6.44
C ALA A 184 -21.82 11.58 5.84
N ASN A 185 -22.52 12.32 4.97
CA ASN A 185 -23.69 11.80 4.27
C ASN A 185 -23.32 10.69 3.28
N GLN A 186 -22.18 10.79 2.58
CA GLN A 186 -21.66 9.71 1.75
C GLN A 186 -21.41 8.43 2.56
N MET A 187 -20.80 8.55 3.76
CA MET A 187 -20.59 7.43 4.68
C MET A 187 -21.91 6.76 5.09
N LYS A 188 -22.95 7.55 5.43
CA LYS A 188 -24.28 7.04 5.78
C LYS A 188 -24.94 6.27 4.63
N LEU A 189 -24.73 6.73 3.39
CA LEU A 189 -25.27 6.04 2.19
C LEU A 189 -24.54 4.72 1.92
N LEU A 190 -23.24 4.67 2.13
CA LEU A 190 -22.42 3.48 1.92
C LEU A 190 -22.63 2.41 2.99
N ALA A 191 -22.76 2.83 4.24
CA ALA A 191 -22.91 1.94 5.38
C ALA A 191 -23.97 2.49 6.36
N PRO A 192 -25.28 2.34 6.07
CA PRO A 192 -26.35 2.90 6.90
C PRO A 192 -26.40 2.37 8.34
N SER A 193 -25.86 1.16 8.56
CA SER A 193 -25.75 0.55 9.88
C SER A 193 -24.47 0.92 10.65
N ASP A 194 -23.50 1.57 10.00
CA ASP A 194 -22.31 2.11 10.65
C ASP A 194 -22.60 3.53 11.17
N TYR A 195 -22.56 3.67 12.48
CA TYR A 195 -22.87 4.96 13.12
C TYR A 195 -21.82 6.05 12.91
N SER A 196 -20.65 5.75 12.35
CA SER A 196 -19.56 6.72 12.20
C SER A 196 -19.97 7.95 11.38
N GLY A 197 -20.70 7.77 10.25
CA GLY A 197 -21.20 8.88 9.45
C GLY A 197 -22.21 9.77 10.18
N TYR A 198 -23.01 9.21 11.07
CA TYR A 198 -23.95 9.97 11.89
C TYR A 198 -23.21 10.72 13.03
N GLN A 199 -22.19 10.10 13.62
CA GLN A 199 -21.37 10.74 14.65
C GLN A 199 -20.58 11.94 14.08
N ASP A 200 -19.97 11.77 12.91
CA ASP A 200 -19.25 12.85 12.25
C ASP A 200 -20.19 13.99 11.86
N ALA A 201 -21.37 13.71 11.34
CA ALA A 201 -22.38 14.70 11.04
C ALA A 201 -22.84 15.44 12.33
N TYR A 202 -23.07 14.73 13.43
CA TYR A 202 -23.40 15.33 14.72
C TYR A 202 -22.32 16.30 15.20
N ILE A 203 -21.04 15.89 15.15
CA ILE A 203 -19.91 16.72 15.58
C ILE A 203 -19.83 17.99 14.74
N LEU A 204 -19.90 17.87 13.43
CA LEU A 204 -19.84 18.98 12.49
C LEU A 204 -21.02 19.95 12.64
N LEU A 205 -22.23 19.44 12.80
CA LEU A 205 -23.41 20.29 13.03
C LEU A 205 -23.35 21.04 14.36
N LYS A 206 -22.83 20.36 15.41
CA LYS A 206 -22.61 21.00 16.70
C LYS A 206 -21.56 22.12 16.61
N GLN A 207 -20.47 21.90 15.89
CA GLN A 207 -19.44 22.90 15.62
C GLN A 207 -20.01 24.10 14.88
N ALA A 208 -20.91 23.88 13.92
CA ALA A 208 -21.62 24.92 13.19
C ALA A 208 -22.72 25.65 13.99
N GLY A 209 -22.90 25.31 15.26
CA GLY A 209 -23.99 25.88 16.10
C GLY A 209 -25.39 25.36 15.76
N ARG A 210 -25.52 24.37 14.87
CA ARG A 210 -26.79 23.77 14.43
C ARG A 210 -27.25 22.64 15.38
N ILE A 211 -27.48 23.01 16.63
CA ILE A 211 -27.68 22.05 17.73
C ILE A 211 -28.90 21.13 17.51
N ASP A 212 -30.05 21.70 17.05
CA ASP A 212 -31.26 20.92 16.80
C ASP A 212 -31.08 19.89 15.68
N ASP A 213 -30.34 20.24 14.63
CA ASP A 213 -30.03 19.33 13.54
C ASP A 213 -29.04 18.25 13.99
N ALA A 214 -28.05 18.60 14.80
CA ALA A 214 -27.13 17.64 15.38
C ALA A 214 -27.86 16.55 16.19
N PHE A 215 -28.83 16.94 17.03
CA PHE A 215 -29.59 15.94 17.80
C PHE A 215 -30.47 15.04 16.94
N LYS A 216 -30.86 15.44 15.72
CA LYS A 216 -31.59 14.56 14.80
C LYS A 216 -30.69 13.39 14.35
N GLU A 217 -29.39 13.63 14.12
CA GLU A 217 -28.45 12.59 13.71
C GLU A 217 -28.34 11.46 14.76
N LEU A 218 -28.43 11.78 16.05
CA LEU A 218 -28.37 10.76 17.12
C LEU A 218 -29.62 9.88 17.19
N ARG A 219 -30.78 10.32 16.68
CA ARG A 219 -32.02 9.54 16.72
C ARG A 219 -32.04 8.37 15.72
N TYR A 220 -31.16 8.35 14.75
CA TYR A 220 -30.98 7.22 13.84
C TYR A 220 -30.15 6.08 14.44
N GLN A 221 -29.68 6.24 15.70
CA GLN A 221 -28.94 5.22 16.44
C GLN A 221 -29.84 4.33 17.34
N SER A 222 -31.13 4.62 17.40
CA SER A 222 -32.14 3.89 18.18
C SER A 222 -33.08 3.12 17.25
#